data_2cc89912454c64c388f68da4fcf33a7c
#
_entry.id   2cc89912454c64c388f68da4fcf33a7c
#
_cell.length_a   1.000
_cell.length_b   1.000
_cell.length_c   1.000
_cell.angle_alpha   90.00
_cell.angle_beta   90.00
_cell.angle_gamma   90.00
#
_symmetry.space_group_name_H-M   'P 1'
#
loop_
_entity.id
_entity.type
_entity.pdbx_description
1 polymer ?
#
loop_
_entity_poly.entity_id
_entity_poly.type
_entity_poly.pdbx_seq_one_letter_code
_entity_poly.pdbx_strand_id
1 'polypeptide(L)'
;MTDMTSSDSQNHPLRVGIGGPVGSGKTALVEALCKRLRDTYDIYVITNDIYTKEDQLILTRAEALPAERIMGVETGGCPHTAIREDASMNLAAIEEMNKRFPHADLCFVESGGDNLAATFSPELADLTIYVIDVAEGEKIPRKGGPGITRSDLLVINKIDLAPFVGASLGVMEADTLRMRGKRPFVFSNLKTGEGVEPIANFIIEKGGLAKTAA
;
A
#
# COMPACT_ATOMS: atom_id res chain seq x y z
N MET A 1 -22.26 -20.52 36.55
CA MET A 1 -22.15 -19.27 35.74
C MET A 1 -20.68 -19.03 35.56
N THR A 2 -20.13 -19.55 34.47
CA THR A 2 -18.73 -19.45 34.10
C THR A 2 -18.62 -18.35 33.06
N ASP A 3 -17.89 -17.34 33.46
CA ASP A 3 -17.58 -16.16 32.69
C ASP A 3 -16.69 -16.55 31.47
N MET A 4 -17.28 -16.58 30.27
CA MET A 4 -16.57 -16.78 29.01
C MET A 4 -16.41 -15.43 28.32
N THR A 5 -15.44 -14.64 28.75
CA THR A 5 -14.96 -13.48 27.99
C THR A 5 -13.44 -13.37 28.12
N SER A 6 -12.73 -14.24 27.45
CA SER A 6 -11.38 -13.94 27.00
C SER A 6 -11.43 -13.87 25.47
N SER A 7 -11.62 -12.68 24.95
CA SER A 7 -11.34 -12.38 23.55
C SER A 7 -9.85 -12.62 23.34
N ASP A 8 -9.55 -13.73 22.70
CA ASP A 8 -8.25 -13.99 22.09
C ASP A 8 -8.14 -13.01 20.90
N SER A 9 -7.78 -11.78 21.18
CA SER A 9 -7.34 -10.85 20.15
C SER A 9 -6.00 -11.37 19.66
N GLN A 10 -6.03 -12.25 18.67
CA GLN A 10 -4.83 -12.60 17.92
C GLN A 10 -4.21 -11.30 17.45
N ASN A 11 -3.08 -10.96 18.05
CA ASN A 11 -2.34 -9.74 17.77
C ASN A 11 -1.63 -9.95 16.41
N HIS A 12 -2.39 -9.84 15.31
CA HIS A 12 -1.81 -9.86 13.97
C HIS A 12 -1.35 -8.44 13.60
N PRO A 13 -0.30 -8.29 12.77
CA PRO A 13 0.16 -6.99 12.34
C PRO A 13 -0.95 -6.23 11.58
N LEU A 14 -0.91 -4.90 11.64
CA LEU A 14 -1.72 -4.06 10.77
C LEU A 14 -1.35 -4.35 9.31
N ARG A 15 -2.32 -4.77 8.49
CA ARG A 15 -2.10 -5.08 7.08
C ARG A 15 -2.51 -3.89 6.23
N VAL A 16 -1.54 -3.33 5.51
CA VAL A 16 -1.75 -2.19 4.61
C VAL A 16 -1.59 -2.65 3.17
N GLY A 17 -2.69 -2.66 2.43
CA GLY A 17 -2.70 -2.97 1.01
C GLY A 17 -2.33 -1.75 0.18
N ILE A 18 -1.33 -1.89 -0.71
CA ILE A 18 -0.86 -0.84 -1.61
C ILE A 18 -1.14 -1.27 -3.05
N GLY A 19 -2.13 -0.63 -3.68
CA GLY A 19 -2.56 -0.88 -5.05
C GLY A 19 -2.30 0.28 -5.98
N GLY A 20 -2.48 0.05 -7.27
CA GLY A 20 -2.35 1.08 -8.31
C GLY A 20 -1.80 0.54 -9.64
N PRO A 21 -1.86 1.33 -10.71
CA PRO A 21 -1.36 0.95 -12.03
C PRO A 21 0.13 0.60 -12.05
N VAL A 22 0.54 -0.12 -13.09
CA VAL A 22 1.96 -0.39 -13.34
C VAL A 22 2.69 0.94 -13.53
N GLY A 23 3.83 1.09 -12.86
CA GLY A 23 4.65 2.30 -12.95
C GLY A 23 4.18 3.48 -12.10
N SER A 24 3.04 3.41 -11.39
CA SER A 24 2.55 4.52 -10.55
C SER A 24 3.48 4.85 -9.36
N GLY A 25 4.33 3.92 -8.95
CA GLY A 25 5.28 4.09 -7.84
C GLY A 25 4.90 3.36 -6.56
N LYS A 26 4.13 2.27 -6.64
CA LYS A 26 3.78 1.43 -5.48
C LYS A 26 5.01 0.94 -4.74
N THR A 27 5.94 0.30 -5.44
CA THR A 27 7.19 -0.24 -4.88
C THR A 27 8.05 0.86 -4.27
N ALA A 28 8.12 2.04 -4.91
CA ALA A 28 8.80 3.21 -4.34
C ALA A 28 8.13 3.72 -3.07
N LEU A 29 6.80 3.64 -2.98
CA LEU A 29 6.08 3.99 -1.75
C LEU A 29 6.36 2.98 -0.64
N VAL A 30 6.32 1.69 -0.94
CA VAL A 30 6.67 0.62 0.03
C VAL A 30 8.09 0.82 0.55
N GLU A 31 9.06 1.07 -0.35
CA GLU A 31 10.45 1.36 0.02
C GLU A 31 10.56 2.56 0.98
N ALA A 32 9.94 3.68 0.60
CA ALA A 32 9.98 4.91 1.40
C ALA A 32 9.34 4.73 2.78
N LEU A 33 8.20 4.03 2.85
CA LEU A 33 7.51 3.75 4.11
C LEU A 33 8.31 2.79 4.99
N CYS A 34 8.89 1.74 4.43
CA CYS A 34 9.77 0.83 5.18
C CYS A 34 10.94 1.59 5.78
N LYS A 35 11.67 2.38 4.99
CA LYS A 35 12.80 3.19 5.47
C LYS A 35 12.40 4.20 6.55
N ARG A 36 11.18 4.77 6.45
CA ARG A 36 10.66 5.75 7.41
C ARG A 36 10.21 5.12 8.74
N LEU A 37 9.71 3.89 8.71
CA LEU A 37 9.02 3.28 9.84
C LEU A 37 9.80 2.15 10.53
N ARG A 38 10.78 1.52 9.86
CA ARG A 38 11.48 0.31 10.33
C ARG A 38 12.26 0.48 11.64
N ASP A 39 12.65 1.69 11.99
CA ASP A 39 13.37 1.96 13.25
C ASP A 39 12.40 2.05 14.45
N THR A 40 11.10 2.14 14.18
CA THR A 40 10.05 2.29 15.20
C THR A 40 9.14 1.07 15.28
N TYR A 41 8.88 0.41 14.15
CA TYR A 41 7.95 -0.71 14.04
C TYR A 41 8.62 -1.93 13.42
N ASP A 42 8.21 -3.09 13.90
CA ASP A 42 8.62 -4.38 13.31
C ASP A 42 7.78 -4.64 12.04
N ILE A 43 8.43 -4.66 10.87
CA ILE A 43 7.76 -4.63 9.55
C ILE A 43 8.18 -5.83 8.72
N TYR A 44 7.24 -6.39 7.96
CA TYR A 44 7.52 -7.23 6.80
C TYR A 44 6.67 -6.84 5.58
N VAL A 45 7.09 -7.27 4.40
CA VAL A 45 6.46 -6.93 3.11
C VAL A 45 6.15 -8.19 2.33
N ILE A 46 4.97 -8.20 1.70
CA ILE A 46 4.58 -9.16 0.67
C ILE A 46 4.38 -8.39 -0.63
N THR A 47 5.09 -8.78 -1.68
CA THR A 47 4.94 -8.22 -3.02
C THR A 47 4.28 -9.22 -3.94
N ASN A 48 3.36 -8.76 -4.77
CA ASN A 48 2.72 -9.58 -5.80
C ASN A 48 3.25 -9.20 -7.17
N ASP A 49 3.73 -10.17 -7.92
CA ASP A 49 4.08 -9.99 -9.31
C ASP A 49 3.52 -11.17 -10.15
N ILE A 50 3.31 -10.94 -11.44
CA ILE A 50 2.68 -11.92 -12.32
C ILE A 50 3.65 -13.06 -12.64
N TYR A 51 4.89 -12.74 -13.00
CA TYR A 51 5.87 -13.71 -13.52
C TYR A 51 7.26 -13.60 -12.87
N THR A 52 7.50 -12.60 -12.05
CA THR A 52 8.85 -12.32 -11.52
C THR A 52 8.77 -11.97 -10.05
N LYS A 53 9.94 -11.90 -9.41
CA LYS A 53 10.09 -11.34 -8.05
C LYS A 53 10.82 -9.99 -8.12
N GLU A 54 10.54 -9.21 -9.17
CA GLU A 54 11.29 -7.97 -9.42
C GLU A 54 11.08 -6.96 -8.31
N ASP A 55 9.84 -6.76 -7.85
CA ASP A 55 9.53 -5.84 -6.75
C ASP A 55 10.23 -6.26 -5.45
N GLN A 56 10.28 -7.57 -5.15
CA GLN A 56 11.07 -8.11 -4.03
C GLN A 56 12.56 -7.77 -4.18
N LEU A 57 13.11 -7.95 -5.39
CA LEU A 57 14.53 -7.66 -5.67
C LEU A 57 14.83 -6.16 -5.57
N ILE A 58 13.93 -5.30 -6.04
CA ILE A 58 14.05 -3.83 -5.92
C ILE A 58 14.12 -3.43 -4.45
N LEU A 59 13.18 -3.88 -3.63
CA LEU A 59 13.14 -3.56 -2.19
C LEU A 59 14.37 -4.09 -1.45
N THR A 60 14.85 -5.29 -1.81
CA THR A 60 16.05 -5.88 -1.23
C THR A 60 17.30 -5.09 -1.60
N ARG A 61 17.47 -4.73 -2.88
CA ARG A 61 18.60 -3.92 -3.36
C ARG A 61 18.61 -2.51 -2.79
N ALA A 62 17.42 -1.95 -2.57
CA ALA A 62 17.24 -0.63 -1.95
C ALA A 62 17.47 -0.66 -0.43
N GLU A 63 17.74 -1.85 0.15
CA GLU A 63 17.90 -2.03 1.60
C GLU A 63 16.69 -1.47 2.39
N ALA A 64 15.49 -1.64 1.84
CA ALA A 64 14.26 -1.18 2.48
C ALA A 64 14.04 -1.91 3.82
N LEU A 65 14.23 -3.24 3.78
CA LEU A 65 14.24 -4.15 4.94
C LEU A 65 15.27 -5.28 4.68
N PRO A 66 15.67 -6.04 5.71
CA PRO A 66 16.40 -7.31 5.53
C PRO A 66 15.64 -8.25 4.59
N ALA A 67 16.36 -8.98 3.73
CA ALA A 67 15.76 -9.81 2.66
C ALA A 67 14.76 -10.86 3.18
N GLU A 68 15.00 -11.40 4.39
CA GLU A 68 14.08 -12.35 5.02
C GLU A 68 12.73 -11.77 5.42
N ARG A 69 12.61 -10.45 5.45
CA ARG A 69 11.37 -9.72 5.73
C ARG A 69 10.60 -9.29 4.48
N ILE A 70 11.07 -9.70 3.31
CA ILE A 70 10.43 -9.38 2.02
C ILE A 70 10.12 -10.69 1.31
N MET A 71 8.83 -10.98 1.11
CA MET A 71 8.37 -12.20 0.43
C MET A 71 7.68 -11.82 -0.89
N GLY A 72 8.20 -12.36 -1.99
CA GLY A 72 7.57 -12.25 -3.30
C GLY A 72 6.61 -13.42 -3.55
N VAL A 73 5.39 -13.12 -3.96
CA VAL A 73 4.35 -14.07 -4.38
C VAL A 73 4.16 -13.96 -5.89
N GLU A 74 4.39 -15.06 -6.61
CA GLU A 74 4.13 -15.14 -8.05
C GLU A 74 2.67 -15.57 -8.25
N THR A 75 1.84 -14.66 -8.75
CA THR A 75 0.40 -14.90 -8.86
C THR A 75 -0.03 -15.66 -10.11
N GLY A 76 0.88 -15.84 -11.08
CA GLY A 76 0.70 -16.70 -12.27
C GLY A 76 -0.45 -16.36 -13.21
N GLY A 77 -1.14 -15.23 -12.96
CA GLY A 77 -2.34 -14.85 -13.70
C GLY A 77 -2.72 -13.38 -13.50
N CYS A 78 -4.02 -13.12 -13.37
CA CYS A 78 -4.50 -11.75 -13.18
C CYS A 78 -4.18 -11.24 -11.76
N PRO A 79 -3.41 -10.15 -11.60
CA PRO A 79 -3.05 -9.59 -10.29
C PRO A 79 -4.25 -9.20 -9.43
N HIS A 80 -5.38 -8.84 -10.06
CA HIS A 80 -6.62 -8.49 -9.37
C HIS A 80 -7.21 -9.68 -8.61
N THR A 81 -7.13 -10.87 -9.19
CA THR A 81 -7.64 -12.10 -8.57
C THR A 81 -6.91 -12.37 -7.26
N ALA A 82 -5.58 -12.24 -7.27
CA ALA A 82 -4.74 -12.57 -6.12
C ALA A 82 -4.95 -11.68 -4.89
N ILE A 83 -5.48 -10.47 -5.06
CA ILE A 83 -5.72 -9.55 -3.93
C ILE A 83 -7.20 -9.45 -3.55
N ARG A 84 -8.12 -10.02 -4.32
CA ARG A 84 -9.54 -9.87 -4.10
C ARG A 84 -10.33 -11.17 -4.20
N GLU A 85 -10.33 -11.85 -5.36
CA GLU A 85 -11.24 -12.98 -5.65
C GLU A 85 -10.69 -14.29 -5.10
N ASP A 86 -9.38 -14.48 -5.17
CA ASP A 86 -8.67 -15.62 -4.59
C ASP A 86 -7.40 -15.13 -3.88
N ALA A 87 -7.58 -14.65 -2.68
CA ALA A 87 -6.49 -14.16 -1.84
C ALA A 87 -5.68 -15.27 -1.16
N SER A 88 -5.96 -16.55 -1.45
CA SER A 88 -5.40 -17.70 -0.74
C SER A 88 -3.87 -17.72 -0.71
N MET A 89 -3.21 -17.40 -1.81
CA MET A 89 -1.74 -17.36 -1.89
C MET A 89 -1.16 -16.26 -0.98
N ASN A 90 -1.77 -15.08 -0.99
CA ASN A 90 -1.36 -13.97 -0.13
C ASN A 90 -1.64 -14.24 1.36
N LEU A 91 -2.78 -14.85 1.67
CA LEU A 91 -3.11 -15.24 3.05
C LEU A 91 -2.13 -16.30 3.56
N ALA A 92 -1.75 -17.28 2.73
CA ALA A 92 -0.72 -18.26 3.07
C ALA A 92 0.66 -17.60 3.31
N ALA A 93 1.02 -16.64 2.47
CA ALA A 93 2.26 -15.87 2.63
C ALA A 93 2.26 -15.04 3.94
N ILE A 94 1.13 -14.38 4.26
CA ILE A 94 0.96 -13.66 5.53
C ILE A 94 1.09 -14.62 6.71
N GLU A 95 0.45 -15.79 6.65
CA GLU A 95 0.52 -16.79 7.71
C GLU A 95 1.95 -17.30 7.93
N GLU A 96 2.70 -17.54 6.85
CA GLU A 96 4.11 -17.92 6.92
C GLU A 96 4.95 -16.81 7.58
N MET A 97 4.77 -15.55 7.14
CA MET A 97 5.51 -14.42 7.67
C MET A 97 5.16 -14.15 9.14
N ASN A 98 3.90 -14.32 9.54
CA ASN A 98 3.49 -14.22 10.95
C ASN A 98 4.14 -15.29 11.83
N LYS A 99 4.34 -16.51 11.32
CA LYS A 99 5.07 -17.57 12.03
C LYS A 99 6.57 -17.23 12.19
N ARG A 100 7.16 -16.59 11.17
CA ARG A 100 8.57 -16.16 11.19
C ARG A 100 8.79 -14.91 12.04
N PHE A 101 7.82 -14.00 12.04
CA PHE A 101 7.88 -12.70 12.72
C PHE A 101 6.63 -12.49 13.59
N PRO A 102 6.47 -13.23 14.71
CA PRO A 102 5.24 -13.24 15.49
C PRO A 102 4.97 -11.93 16.24
N HIS A 103 5.92 -11.02 16.27
CA HIS A 103 5.81 -9.72 16.93
C HIS A 103 5.77 -8.56 15.94
N ALA A 104 5.56 -8.84 14.64
CA ALA A 104 5.46 -7.80 13.64
C ALA A 104 4.27 -6.86 13.94
N ASP A 105 4.52 -5.56 13.85
CA ASP A 105 3.51 -4.51 14.02
C ASP A 105 2.77 -4.21 12.72
N LEU A 106 3.46 -4.34 11.58
CA LEU A 106 3.00 -3.85 10.30
C LEU A 106 3.37 -4.80 9.15
N CYS A 107 2.41 -5.07 8.29
CA CYS A 107 2.57 -5.80 7.04
C CYS A 107 2.16 -4.91 5.87
N PHE A 108 3.04 -4.69 4.91
CA PHE A 108 2.66 -4.13 3.61
C PHE A 108 2.38 -5.26 2.63
N VAL A 109 1.24 -5.17 1.93
CA VAL A 109 0.89 -6.07 0.82
C VAL A 109 0.80 -5.23 -0.45
N GLU A 110 1.80 -5.33 -1.31
CA GLU A 110 1.82 -4.65 -2.60
C GLU A 110 1.12 -5.49 -3.66
N SER A 111 0.18 -4.89 -4.41
CA SER A 111 -0.46 -5.55 -5.55
C SER A 111 0.44 -5.53 -6.78
N GLY A 112 0.33 -6.53 -7.65
CA GLY A 112 0.76 -6.42 -9.03
C GLY A 112 -0.02 -5.30 -9.75
N GLY A 113 0.52 -4.64 -10.75
CA GLY A 113 -0.14 -3.48 -11.37
C GLY A 113 -1.59 -3.72 -11.83
N ASP A 114 -2.44 -2.74 -11.70
CA ASP A 114 -3.86 -2.78 -12.08
C ASP A 114 -4.28 -1.59 -12.96
N ASN A 115 -5.55 -1.53 -13.36
CA ASN A 115 -6.12 -0.52 -14.24
C ASN A 115 -7.24 0.30 -13.55
N LEU A 116 -7.08 0.71 -12.32
CA LEU A 116 -8.01 1.45 -11.47
C LEU A 116 -9.16 0.61 -10.88
N ALA A 117 -9.23 -0.68 -11.19
CA ALA A 117 -10.34 -1.55 -10.81
C ALA A 117 -10.06 -2.36 -9.52
N ALA A 118 -8.80 -2.53 -9.16
CA ALA A 118 -8.44 -3.39 -8.05
C ALA A 118 -8.79 -2.77 -6.69
N THR A 119 -9.32 -3.62 -5.83
CA THR A 119 -9.47 -3.35 -4.39
C THR A 119 -9.04 -4.59 -3.63
N PHE A 120 -8.42 -4.40 -2.49
CA PHE A 120 -8.07 -5.52 -1.61
C PHE A 120 -9.31 -6.16 -0.99
N SER A 121 -9.27 -7.48 -0.81
CA SER A 121 -10.20 -8.17 0.07
C SER A 121 -10.02 -7.66 1.51
N PRO A 122 -11.12 -7.48 2.28
CA PRO A 122 -11.02 -7.13 3.71
C PRO A 122 -10.25 -8.16 4.53
N GLU A 123 -10.16 -9.41 4.07
CA GLU A 123 -9.37 -10.46 4.71
C GLU A 123 -7.86 -10.24 4.52
N LEU A 124 -7.46 -9.47 3.52
CA LEU A 124 -6.07 -9.26 3.15
C LEU A 124 -5.51 -7.93 3.63
N ALA A 125 -6.32 -6.89 3.75
CA ALA A 125 -5.89 -5.56 4.14
C ALA A 125 -6.90 -4.89 5.08
N ASP A 126 -6.38 -4.34 6.18
CA ASP A 126 -7.13 -3.56 7.18
C ASP A 126 -7.22 -2.09 6.76
N LEU A 127 -6.17 -1.59 6.05
CA LEU A 127 -6.12 -0.28 5.40
C LEU A 127 -5.70 -0.43 3.95
N THR A 128 -6.21 0.44 3.09
CA THR A 128 -5.89 0.43 1.66
C THR A 128 -5.37 1.78 1.19
N ILE A 129 -4.22 1.77 0.52
CA ILE A 129 -3.63 2.92 -0.15
C ILE A 129 -3.63 2.65 -1.65
N TYR A 130 -4.12 3.61 -2.42
CA TYR A 130 -4.10 3.51 -3.87
C TYR A 130 -3.19 4.58 -4.46
N VAL A 131 -2.27 4.18 -5.34
CA VAL A 131 -1.26 5.07 -5.92
C VAL A 131 -1.55 5.26 -7.40
N ILE A 132 -1.75 6.51 -7.81
CA ILE A 132 -1.77 6.94 -9.21
C ILE A 132 -0.65 7.95 -9.44
N ASP A 133 -0.35 8.30 -10.67
CA ASP A 133 0.65 9.32 -10.94
C ASP A 133 0.22 10.33 -12.03
N VAL A 134 0.89 11.47 -12.05
CA VAL A 134 0.53 12.55 -12.98
C VAL A 134 0.84 12.22 -14.45
N ALA A 135 1.78 11.29 -14.71
CA ALA A 135 2.13 10.90 -16.08
C ALA A 135 1.06 10.03 -16.76
N GLU A 136 0.14 9.44 -15.99
CA GLU A 136 -1.06 8.77 -16.50
C GLU A 136 -2.09 9.78 -17.05
N GLY A 137 -1.88 11.07 -16.81
CA GLY A 137 -2.69 12.20 -17.27
C GLY A 137 -3.61 12.78 -16.18
N GLU A 138 -3.84 14.09 -16.25
CA GLU A 138 -4.63 14.83 -15.27
C GLU A 138 -6.07 14.33 -15.09
N LYS A 139 -6.58 13.56 -16.06
CA LYS A 139 -7.97 13.05 -16.07
C LYS A 139 -8.15 11.76 -15.25
N ILE A 140 -7.06 11.18 -14.76
CA ILE A 140 -7.14 9.90 -14.02
C ILE A 140 -8.09 9.99 -12.82
N PRO A 141 -8.02 10.99 -11.93
CA PRO A 141 -8.94 11.05 -10.81
C PRO A 141 -10.42 11.05 -11.22
N ARG A 142 -10.79 11.79 -12.29
CA ARG A 142 -12.19 11.87 -12.76
C ARG A 142 -12.69 10.61 -13.44
N LYS A 143 -11.79 9.72 -13.94
CA LYS A 143 -12.20 8.41 -14.46
C LYS A 143 -12.79 7.54 -13.35
N GLY A 144 -12.40 7.78 -12.13
CA GLY A 144 -12.89 7.03 -10.97
C GLY A 144 -12.37 5.60 -10.99
N GLY A 145 -13.22 4.69 -10.55
CA GLY A 145 -12.86 3.30 -10.30
C GLY A 145 -12.73 3.03 -8.81
N PRO A 146 -12.92 1.78 -8.39
CA PRO A 146 -12.92 1.45 -6.96
C PRO A 146 -11.60 1.76 -6.25
N GLY A 147 -10.45 1.62 -6.91
CA GLY A 147 -9.15 1.98 -6.36
C GLY A 147 -9.12 3.46 -5.94
N ILE A 148 -9.58 4.35 -6.82
CA ILE A 148 -9.62 5.80 -6.54
C ILE A 148 -10.70 6.15 -5.51
N THR A 149 -11.92 5.63 -5.67
CA THR A 149 -13.08 6.09 -4.92
C THR A 149 -13.25 5.43 -3.55
N ARG A 150 -12.69 4.23 -3.33
CA ARG A 150 -12.93 3.43 -2.13
C ARG A 150 -11.71 3.23 -1.23
N SER A 151 -10.48 3.40 -1.76
CA SER A 151 -9.28 3.32 -0.94
C SER A 151 -9.34 4.30 0.24
N ASP A 152 -8.76 3.92 1.38
CA ASP A 152 -8.72 4.76 2.57
C ASP A 152 -7.87 6.01 2.31
N LEU A 153 -6.74 5.87 1.60
CA LEU A 153 -5.90 6.97 1.15
C LEU A 153 -5.63 6.84 -0.36
N LEU A 154 -5.71 7.95 -1.08
CA LEU A 154 -5.21 8.07 -2.46
C LEU A 154 -3.88 8.83 -2.45
N VAL A 155 -2.88 8.31 -3.15
CA VAL A 155 -1.59 8.98 -3.38
C VAL A 155 -1.51 9.36 -4.85
N ILE A 156 -1.27 10.64 -5.13
CA ILE A 156 -1.02 11.18 -6.48
C ILE A 156 0.46 11.48 -6.58
N ASN A 157 1.20 10.56 -7.18
CA ASN A 157 2.66 10.58 -7.21
C ASN A 157 3.24 11.30 -8.44
N LYS A 158 4.56 11.53 -8.41
CA LYS A 158 5.37 12.12 -9.48
C LYS A 158 4.93 13.54 -9.86
N ILE A 159 4.54 14.33 -8.85
CA ILE A 159 4.04 15.70 -9.09
C ILE A 159 5.05 16.61 -9.78
N ASP A 160 6.34 16.31 -9.68
CA ASP A 160 7.42 16.97 -10.40
C ASP A 160 7.31 16.81 -11.93
N LEU A 161 6.66 15.77 -12.40
CA LEU A 161 6.45 15.53 -13.83
C LEU A 161 5.27 16.33 -14.41
N ALA A 162 4.41 16.92 -13.58
CA ALA A 162 3.20 17.61 -14.04
C ALA A 162 3.45 18.65 -15.15
N PRO A 163 4.47 19.53 -15.07
CA PRO A 163 4.76 20.49 -16.14
C PRO A 163 5.19 19.83 -17.45
N PHE A 164 5.87 18.67 -17.37
CA PHE A 164 6.42 17.98 -18.55
C PHE A 164 5.38 17.16 -19.30
N VAL A 165 4.33 16.72 -18.62
CA VAL A 165 3.24 15.94 -19.22
C VAL A 165 1.98 16.77 -19.47
N GLY A 166 2.04 18.08 -19.21
CA GLY A 166 0.90 18.99 -19.38
C GLY A 166 -0.26 18.72 -18.42
N ALA A 167 0.02 18.15 -17.25
CA ALA A 167 -0.98 17.90 -16.23
C ALA A 167 -1.11 19.08 -15.26
N SER A 168 -2.33 19.43 -14.90
CA SER A 168 -2.63 20.43 -13.89
C SER A 168 -2.94 19.76 -12.55
N LEU A 169 -2.11 20.00 -11.54
CA LEU A 169 -2.36 19.49 -10.18
C LEU A 169 -3.67 20.06 -9.62
N GLY A 170 -4.03 21.31 -9.91
CA GLY A 170 -5.29 21.89 -9.48
C GLY A 170 -6.52 21.20 -10.08
N VAL A 171 -6.43 20.74 -11.35
CA VAL A 171 -7.48 19.93 -11.99
C VAL A 171 -7.57 18.56 -11.32
N MET A 172 -6.44 17.91 -11.06
CA MET A 172 -6.41 16.61 -10.38
C MET A 172 -6.95 16.70 -8.96
N GLU A 173 -6.65 17.78 -8.23
CA GLU A 173 -7.20 18.04 -6.90
C GLU A 173 -8.72 18.18 -6.93
N ALA A 174 -9.24 19.05 -7.79
CA ALA A 174 -10.68 19.29 -7.92
C ALA A 174 -11.43 17.99 -8.29
N ASP A 175 -10.91 17.23 -9.22
CA ASP A 175 -11.48 15.94 -9.62
C ASP A 175 -11.40 14.91 -8.48
N THR A 176 -10.30 14.87 -7.75
CA THR A 176 -10.14 13.98 -6.60
C THR A 176 -11.15 14.30 -5.50
N LEU A 177 -11.31 15.56 -5.13
CA LEU A 177 -12.31 16.00 -4.16
C LEU A 177 -13.73 15.64 -4.59
N ARG A 178 -14.05 15.81 -5.88
CA ARG A 178 -15.36 15.44 -6.43
C ARG A 178 -15.60 13.93 -6.34
N MET A 179 -14.60 13.11 -6.64
CA MET A 179 -14.76 11.65 -6.70
C MET A 179 -14.65 10.97 -5.33
N ARG A 180 -13.88 11.54 -4.40
CA ARG A 180 -13.63 10.95 -3.08
C ARG A 180 -14.43 11.60 -1.95
N GLY A 181 -14.97 12.80 -2.16
CA GLY A 181 -15.65 13.56 -1.10
C GLY A 181 -14.67 13.91 0.03
N LYS A 182 -14.94 13.41 1.24
CA LYS A 182 -14.11 13.67 2.43
C LYS A 182 -12.93 12.68 2.62
N ARG A 183 -12.77 11.71 1.74
CA ARG A 183 -11.68 10.74 1.86
C ARG A 183 -10.35 11.39 1.54
N PRO A 184 -9.30 11.16 2.36
CA PRO A 184 -8.03 11.86 2.21
C PRO A 184 -7.28 11.44 0.95
N PHE A 185 -6.47 12.36 0.46
CA PHE A 185 -5.48 12.12 -0.58
C PHE A 185 -4.22 12.95 -0.31
N VAL A 186 -3.11 12.53 -0.90
CA VAL A 186 -1.79 13.18 -0.75
C VAL A 186 -1.14 13.31 -2.11
N PHE A 187 -0.65 14.49 -2.44
CA PHE A 187 0.30 14.68 -3.52
C PHE A 187 1.70 14.29 -3.06
N SER A 188 2.45 13.59 -3.92
CA SER A 188 3.79 13.12 -3.55
C SER A 188 4.79 13.18 -4.70
N ASN A 189 6.05 13.29 -4.30
CA ASN A 189 7.22 12.99 -5.12
C ASN A 189 8.09 12.01 -4.32
N LEU A 190 7.86 10.72 -4.50
CA LEU A 190 8.55 9.69 -3.73
C LEU A 190 10.05 9.65 -3.99
N LYS A 191 10.52 10.21 -5.12
CA LYS A 191 11.94 10.33 -5.43
C LYS A 191 12.66 11.31 -4.47
N THR A 192 11.98 12.35 -4.03
CA THR A 192 12.50 13.35 -3.08
C THR A 192 12.06 13.11 -1.64
N GLY A 193 11.13 12.18 -1.42
CA GLY A 193 10.50 11.93 -0.12
C GLY A 193 9.31 12.86 0.19
N GLU A 194 8.94 13.76 -0.72
CA GLU A 194 7.78 14.63 -0.54
C GLU A 194 6.49 13.80 -0.46
N GLY A 195 5.69 14.05 0.57
CA GLY A 195 4.44 13.33 0.83
C GLY A 195 4.59 12.04 1.64
N VAL A 196 5.80 11.53 1.90
CA VAL A 196 6.00 10.29 2.67
C VAL A 196 5.54 10.44 4.11
N GLU A 197 5.88 11.55 4.76
CA GLU A 197 5.53 11.79 6.18
C GLU A 197 4.02 11.82 6.42
N PRO A 198 3.17 12.56 5.68
CA PRO A 198 1.72 12.51 5.85
C PRO A 198 1.13 11.13 5.55
N ILE A 199 1.71 10.35 4.62
CA ILE A 199 1.26 8.98 4.35
C ILE A 199 1.59 8.06 5.55
N ALA A 200 2.81 8.15 6.10
CA ALA A 200 3.21 7.39 7.28
C ALA A 200 2.33 7.72 8.50
N ASN A 201 2.08 9.01 8.75
CA ASN A 201 1.21 9.46 9.83
C ASN A 201 -0.24 8.95 9.65
N PHE A 202 -0.75 8.95 8.43
CA PHE A 202 -2.06 8.36 8.14
C PHE A 202 -2.14 6.88 8.53
N ILE A 203 -1.12 6.09 8.19
CA ILE A 203 -1.05 4.67 8.54
C ILE A 203 -1.05 4.49 10.07
N ILE A 204 -0.20 5.25 10.78
CA ILE A 204 -0.07 5.19 12.23
C ILE A 204 -1.41 5.54 12.91
N GLU A 205 -2.02 6.65 12.50
CA GLU A 205 -3.25 7.15 13.12
C GLU A 205 -4.47 6.26 12.82
N LYS A 206 -4.66 5.88 11.56
CA LYS A 206 -5.80 5.07 11.12
C LYS A 206 -5.66 3.61 11.50
N GLY A 207 -4.43 3.10 11.49
CA GLY A 207 -4.12 1.73 11.90
C GLY A 207 -4.08 1.53 13.41
N GLY A 208 -4.15 2.61 14.19
CA GLY A 208 -4.10 2.51 15.65
C GLY A 208 -2.75 2.04 16.19
N LEU A 209 -1.66 2.23 15.41
CA LEU A 209 -0.32 1.88 15.86
C LEU A 209 0.09 2.78 17.04
N ALA A 210 0.60 2.18 18.10
CA ALA A 210 1.07 2.94 19.25
C ALA A 210 2.24 3.85 18.84
N LYS A 211 2.17 5.13 19.20
CA LYS A 211 3.35 6.00 19.09
C LYS A 211 4.34 5.55 20.14
N THR A 212 5.44 4.93 19.71
CA THR A 212 6.55 4.70 20.63
C THR A 212 7.07 6.07 21.06
N ALA A 213 6.97 6.37 22.35
CA ALA A 213 7.55 7.61 22.89
C ALA A 213 9.06 7.55 22.62
N ALA A 214 9.57 8.53 21.88
CA ALA A 214 10.98 8.70 21.62
C ALA A 214 11.72 9.15 22.90
#